data_eb237f41ad323d2f243042b7496927c4
#
_entry.id   eb237f41ad323d2f243042b7496927c4
#
_cell.length_a   1.000
_cell.length_b   1.000
_cell.length_c   1.000
_cell.angle_alpha   90.00
_cell.angle_beta   90.00
_cell.angle_gamma   90.00
#
_symmetry.space_group_name_H-M   'P 1'
#
loop_
_entity.id
_entity.type
_entity.pdbx_description
1 polymer ?
#
loop_
_entity_poly.entity_id
_entity_poly.type
_entity_poly.pdbx_seq_one_letter_code
_entity_poly.pdbx_strand_id
1 'polypeptide(L)'
;HGRPALRDIVWDGERIRFLDWENRTYFHDLRQRQAMDVILLLQGMYRESWMKETFVEAAWQGYLEAGGLPVLEEAGRFLEKHGVVREFCSAVHLFHFKDVEAVEKVCRWFAGKKEAFRREKKDLEK
;
A
#
# COMPACT_ATOMS: atom_id res chain seq x y z
N HIS A 1 3.25 -4.02 -11.45
CA HIS A 1 4.43 -3.11 -11.54
C HIS A 1 5.66 -3.77 -10.91
N GLY A 2 5.52 -4.41 -9.77
CA GLY A 2 6.58 -5.11 -9.05
C GLY A 2 7.28 -4.28 -7.98
N ARG A 3 7.40 -2.97 -8.15
CA ARG A 3 7.93 -2.04 -7.15
C ARG A 3 7.53 -0.59 -7.47
N PRO A 4 6.26 -0.23 -7.28
CA PRO A 4 5.81 1.12 -7.56
C PRO A 4 6.47 2.11 -6.59
N ALA A 5 7.17 3.09 -7.14
CA ALA A 5 7.69 4.23 -6.39
C ALA A 5 7.07 5.52 -6.93
N LEU A 6 6.84 6.51 -6.07
CA LEU A 6 6.23 7.77 -6.50
C LEU A 6 7.01 8.47 -7.62
N ARG A 7 8.35 8.37 -7.60
CA ARG A 7 9.23 8.93 -8.64
C ARG A 7 9.00 8.32 -10.02
N ASP A 8 8.42 7.11 -10.07
CA ASP A 8 8.16 6.37 -11.30
C ASP A 8 6.72 6.57 -11.79
N ILE A 9 5.97 7.45 -11.13
CA ILE A 9 4.60 7.83 -11.46
C ILE A 9 4.61 9.26 -11.96
N VAL A 10 4.21 9.45 -13.21
CA VAL A 10 4.20 10.77 -13.88
C VAL A 10 2.80 11.13 -14.29
N TRP A 11 2.45 12.39 -14.11
CA TRP A 11 1.24 13.00 -14.64
C TRP A 11 1.60 13.88 -15.84
N ASP A 12 1.04 13.59 -17.01
CA ASP A 12 1.32 14.35 -18.25
C ASP A 12 0.30 15.48 -18.53
N GLY A 13 -0.60 15.74 -17.60
CA GLY A 13 -1.70 16.69 -17.73
C GLY A 13 -3.05 16.03 -18.02
N GLU A 14 -3.06 14.80 -18.52
CA GLU A 14 -4.28 14.04 -18.86
C GLU A 14 -4.29 12.65 -18.23
N ARG A 15 -3.13 12.00 -18.15
CA ARG A 15 -3.02 10.59 -17.75
C ARG A 15 -1.85 10.36 -16.78
N ILE A 16 -2.06 9.39 -15.91
CA ILE A 16 -0.98 8.84 -15.10
C ILE A 16 -0.21 7.82 -15.95
N ARG A 17 1.12 7.95 -15.94
CA ARG A 17 2.03 6.99 -16.57
C ARG A 17 2.97 6.41 -15.53
N PHE A 18 3.22 5.12 -15.65
CA PHE A 18 4.21 4.44 -14.82
C PHE A 18 5.48 4.26 -15.64
N LEU A 19 6.59 4.67 -15.05
CA LEU A 19 7.93 4.46 -15.58
C LEU A 19 8.55 3.24 -14.89
N ASP A 20 9.62 2.71 -15.47
CA ASP A 20 10.47 1.69 -14.87
C ASP A 20 9.72 0.47 -14.30
N TRP A 21 9.18 -0.35 -15.20
CA TRP A 21 8.51 -1.60 -14.84
C TRP A 21 9.53 -2.64 -14.40
N GLU A 22 9.56 -2.94 -13.10
CA GLU A 22 10.38 -4.02 -12.55
C GLU A 22 9.61 -5.34 -12.59
N ASN A 23 10.23 -6.37 -13.19
CA ASN A 23 9.61 -7.70 -13.32
C ASN A 23 10.02 -8.65 -12.18
N ARG A 24 10.46 -8.14 -11.04
CA ARG A 24 10.86 -8.93 -9.88
C ARG A 24 9.65 -9.25 -9.02
N THR A 25 9.17 -10.47 -9.11
CA THR A 25 8.06 -10.94 -8.28
C THR A 25 8.50 -12.09 -7.39
N TYR A 26 8.34 -11.91 -6.10
CA TYR A 26 8.56 -12.96 -5.10
C TYR A 26 7.31 -13.82 -4.86
N PHE A 27 6.18 -13.42 -5.41
CA PHE A 27 4.90 -14.10 -5.24
C PHE A 27 4.41 -14.70 -6.54
N HIS A 28 3.85 -15.90 -6.49
CA HIS A 28 3.25 -16.56 -7.66
C HIS A 28 1.82 -16.08 -7.91
N ASP A 29 1.08 -15.76 -6.85
CA ASP A 29 -0.29 -15.28 -6.95
C ASP A 29 -0.36 -13.81 -7.35
N LEU A 30 -1.18 -13.52 -8.37
CA LEU A 30 -1.37 -12.15 -8.89
C LEU A 30 -1.91 -11.19 -7.84
N ARG A 31 -2.86 -11.65 -7.01
CA ARG A 31 -3.45 -10.80 -5.97
C ARG A 31 -2.45 -10.41 -4.90
N GLN A 32 -1.59 -11.34 -4.50
CA GLN A 32 -0.50 -11.04 -3.57
C GLN A 32 0.51 -10.05 -4.15
N ARG A 33 0.80 -10.15 -5.45
CA ARG A 33 1.66 -9.17 -6.14
C ARG A 33 1.05 -7.78 -6.13
N GLN A 34 -0.24 -7.68 -6.47
CA GLN A 34 -0.98 -6.42 -6.45
C GLN A 34 -1.07 -5.84 -5.03
N ALA A 35 -1.31 -6.69 -4.03
CA ALA A 35 -1.33 -6.29 -2.62
C ALA A 35 0.02 -5.72 -2.18
N MET A 36 1.13 -6.36 -2.57
CA MET A 36 2.47 -5.87 -2.29
C MET A 36 2.75 -4.54 -2.99
N ASP A 37 2.32 -4.37 -4.24
CA ASP A 37 2.44 -3.10 -4.96
C ASP A 37 1.74 -1.96 -4.22
N VAL A 38 0.54 -2.19 -3.68
CA VAL A 38 -0.19 -1.20 -2.88
C VAL A 38 0.56 -0.87 -1.58
N ILE A 39 1.06 -1.88 -0.87
CA ILE A 39 1.83 -1.67 0.36
C ILE A 39 3.07 -0.82 0.09
N LEU A 40 3.81 -1.14 -0.97
CA LEU A 40 5.02 -0.41 -1.35
C LEU A 40 4.72 1.02 -1.82
N LEU A 41 3.61 1.22 -2.54
CA LEU A 41 3.16 2.55 -2.93
C LEU A 41 2.85 3.41 -1.71
N LEU A 42 2.06 2.90 -0.77
CA LEU A 42 1.71 3.62 0.45
C LEU A 42 2.94 3.88 1.34
N GLN A 43 3.87 2.92 1.43
CA GLN A 43 5.15 3.12 2.10
C GLN A 43 5.94 4.25 1.44
N GLY A 44 6.02 4.26 0.11
CA GLY A 44 6.66 5.32 -0.65
C GLY A 44 6.03 6.68 -0.38
N MET A 45 4.69 6.74 -0.31
CA MET A 45 3.97 7.97 0.05
C MET A 45 4.36 8.46 1.44
N TYR A 46 4.32 7.60 2.46
CA TYR A 46 4.66 7.99 3.84
C TYR A 46 6.14 8.36 4.07
N ARG A 47 7.03 8.03 3.15
CA ARG A 47 8.44 8.46 3.19
C ARG A 47 8.63 9.91 2.80
N GLU A 48 7.70 10.47 2.02
CA GLU A 48 7.79 11.84 1.56
C GLU A 48 7.38 12.82 2.66
N SER A 49 8.24 13.79 2.96
CA SER A 49 8.00 14.77 4.03
C SER A 49 6.82 15.72 3.76
N TRP A 50 6.45 15.87 2.49
CA TRP A 50 5.32 16.71 2.04
C TRP A 50 3.99 15.96 1.99
N MET A 51 4.01 14.63 2.21
CA MET A 51 2.81 13.80 2.13
C MET A 51 1.83 14.13 3.25
N LYS A 52 0.57 14.30 2.87
CA LYS A 52 -0.54 14.51 3.79
C LYS A 52 -1.45 13.28 3.80
N GLU A 53 -2.08 13.02 4.93
CA GLU A 53 -3.04 11.92 5.08
C GLU A 53 -4.18 11.99 4.05
N THR A 54 -4.58 13.20 3.66
CA THR A 54 -5.60 13.42 2.62
C THR A 54 -5.20 12.85 1.25
N PHE A 55 -3.90 12.83 0.93
CA PHE A 55 -3.42 12.24 -0.33
C PHE A 55 -3.45 10.72 -0.27
N VAL A 56 -3.11 10.15 0.88
CA VAL A 56 -3.19 8.70 1.12
C VAL A 56 -4.65 8.25 1.02
N GLU A 57 -5.56 9.00 1.62
CA GLU A 57 -7.00 8.74 1.55
C GLU A 57 -7.55 8.85 0.13
N ALA A 58 -7.12 9.84 -0.65
CA ALA A 58 -7.52 9.97 -2.05
C ALA A 58 -7.03 8.79 -2.90
N ALA A 59 -5.80 8.32 -2.68
CA ALA A 59 -5.28 7.13 -3.36
C ALA A 59 -6.09 5.87 -3.01
N TRP A 60 -6.48 5.73 -1.74
CA TRP A 60 -7.36 4.67 -1.27
C TRP A 60 -8.72 4.70 -1.96
N GLN A 61 -9.39 5.85 -1.96
CA GLN A 61 -10.70 6.00 -2.59
C GLN A 61 -10.64 5.69 -4.08
N GLY A 62 -9.67 6.23 -4.80
CA GLY A 62 -9.49 5.93 -6.22
C GLY A 62 -9.24 4.44 -6.49
N TYR A 63 -8.57 3.75 -5.58
CA TYR A 63 -8.36 2.31 -5.70
C TYR A 63 -9.64 1.50 -5.46
N LEU A 64 -10.47 1.92 -4.50
CA LEU A 64 -11.81 1.33 -4.26
C LEU A 64 -12.73 1.53 -5.46
N GLU A 65 -12.82 2.75 -5.98
CA GLU A 65 -13.64 3.08 -7.16
C GLU A 65 -13.24 2.28 -8.40
N ALA A 66 -11.94 1.95 -8.52
CA ALA A 66 -11.42 1.08 -9.58
C ALA A 66 -11.67 -0.43 -9.31
N GLY A 67 -12.42 -0.80 -8.27
CA GLY A 67 -12.70 -2.19 -7.92
C GLY A 67 -11.57 -2.89 -7.17
N GLY A 68 -10.68 -2.14 -6.55
CA GLY A 68 -9.48 -2.64 -5.86
C GLY A 68 -9.73 -3.25 -4.48
N LEU A 69 -10.96 -3.31 -3.98
CA LEU A 69 -11.28 -3.84 -2.64
C LEU A 69 -10.65 -5.20 -2.35
N PRO A 70 -10.72 -6.23 -3.24
CA PRO A 70 -10.12 -7.53 -2.95
C PRO A 70 -8.60 -7.49 -2.77
N VAL A 71 -7.93 -6.56 -3.45
CA VAL A 71 -6.48 -6.37 -3.33
C VAL A 71 -6.13 -5.67 -2.02
N LEU A 72 -6.92 -4.67 -1.64
CA LEU A 72 -6.75 -3.95 -0.37
C LEU A 72 -7.00 -4.86 0.84
N GLU A 73 -8.00 -5.75 0.76
CA GLU A 73 -8.23 -6.77 1.79
C GLU A 73 -7.03 -7.73 1.91
N GLU A 74 -6.45 -8.15 0.77
CA GLU A 74 -5.27 -9.01 0.77
C GLU A 74 -4.06 -8.30 1.36
N ALA A 75 -3.85 -7.02 1.04
CA ALA A 75 -2.80 -6.19 1.62
C ALA A 75 -2.95 -6.10 3.15
N GLY A 76 -4.16 -5.86 3.65
CA GLY A 76 -4.45 -5.84 5.07
C GLY A 76 -4.15 -7.19 5.75
N ARG A 77 -4.59 -8.31 5.16
CA ARG A 77 -4.30 -9.67 5.65
C ARG A 77 -2.81 -9.97 5.68
N PHE A 78 -2.09 -9.56 4.62
CA PHE A 78 -0.65 -9.74 4.54
C PHE A 78 0.06 -9.02 5.68
N LEU A 79 -0.28 -7.76 5.94
CA LEU A 79 0.32 -6.97 7.02
C LEU A 79 0.00 -7.52 8.41
N GLU A 80 -1.21 -8.06 8.62
CA GLU A 80 -1.58 -8.71 9.87
C GLU A 80 -0.78 -9.99 10.11
N LYS A 81 -0.70 -10.85 9.11
CA LYS A 81 0.03 -12.12 9.18
C LYS A 81 1.53 -11.89 9.42
N HIS A 82 2.07 -10.83 8.88
CA HIS A 82 3.48 -10.46 8.99
C HIS A 82 3.71 -9.34 10.00
N GLY A 83 2.82 -9.15 10.96
CA GLY A 83 2.98 -8.21 12.07
C GLY A 83 4.28 -8.41 12.85
N VAL A 84 4.82 -9.64 12.87
CA VAL A 84 6.17 -9.97 13.34
C VAL A 84 7.26 -9.24 12.54
N VAL A 85 7.01 -8.91 11.27
CA VAL A 85 7.92 -8.10 10.44
C VAL A 85 8.03 -6.68 11.00
N ARG A 86 6.97 -6.16 11.63
CA ARG A 86 7.00 -4.87 12.33
C ARG A 86 7.98 -4.91 13.50
N GLU A 87 7.97 -5.99 14.28
CA GLU A 87 8.91 -6.18 15.39
C GLU A 87 10.32 -6.44 14.88
N PHE A 88 10.47 -7.19 13.79
CA PHE A 88 11.76 -7.42 13.15
C PHE A 88 12.30 -6.13 12.52
N CYS A 89 11.47 -5.34 11.82
CA CYS A 89 11.87 -4.02 11.29
C CYS A 89 12.24 -3.05 12.41
N SER A 90 11.54 -3.08 13.55
CA SER A 90 11.91 -2.26 14.72
C SER A 90 13.20 -2.74 15.38
N ALA A 91 13.56 -4.03 15.27
CA ALA A 91 14.83 -4.58 15.75
C ALA A 91 16.00 -4.31 14.77
N VAL A 92 15.73 -4.20 13.47
CA VAL A 92 16.70 -3.83 12.42
C VAL A 92 16.86 -2.29 12.32
N HIS A 93 16.45 -1.57 13.33
CA HIS A 93 16.51 -0.10 13.49
C HIS A 93 17.85 0.58 13.15
N LEU A 94 18.87 -0.19 12.83
CA LEU A 94 20.23 0.34 12.66
C LEU A 94 20.50 1.00 11.31
N PHE A 95 19.61 0.89 10.29
CA PHE A 95 20.02 1.29 8.94
C PHE A 95 19.13 2.28 8.17
N HIS A 96 17.80 2.36 8.42
CA HIS A 96 16.94 3.33 7.71
C HIS A 96 15.70 3.73 8.54
N PHE A 97 15.84 4.68 9.41
CA PHE A 97 14.78 5.20 10.30
C PHE A 97 13.48 5.56 9.57
N LYS A 98 13.60 6.21 8.41
CA LYS A 98 12.43 6.65 7.62
C LYS A 98 11.62 5.50 7.03
N ASP A 99 12.26 4.39 6.69
CA ASP A 99 11.57 3.23 6.12
C ASP A 99 10.75 2.49 7.16
N VAL A 100 11.27 2.36 8.36
CA VAL A 100 10.57 1.71 9.49
C VAL A 100 9.35 2.54 9.91
N GLU A 101 9.51 3.86 10.03
CA GLU A 101 8.41 4.77 10.35
C GLU A 101 7.31 4.72 9.29
N ALA A 102 7.67 4.67 8.01
CA ALA A 102 6.73 4.56 6.91
C ALA A 102 5.96 3.22 6.96
N VAL A 103 6.63 2.11 7.23
CA VAL A 103 5.98 0.79 7.40
C VAL A 103 5.02 0.80 8.58
N GLU A 104 5.39 1.38 9.71
CA GLU A 104 4.50 1.51 10.88
C GLU A 104 3.24 2.33 10.55
N LYS A 105 3.40 3.43 9.82
CA LYS A 105 2.27 4.25 9.37
C LYS A 105 1.34 3.47 8.47
N VAL A 106 1.87 2.70 7.51
CA VAL A 106 1.07 1.83 6.64
C VAL A 106 0.31 0.79 7.45
N CYS A 107 0.97 0.09 8.37
CA CYS A 107 0.32 -0.90 9.22
C CYS A 107 -0.81 -0.29 10.07
N ARG A 108 -0.57 0.87 10.66
CA ARG A 108 -1.56 1.61 11.47
C ARG A 108 -2.74 2.04 10.62
N TRP A 109 -2.46 2.54 9.43
CA TRP A 109 -3.49 2.97 8.49
C TRP A 109 -4.41 1.81 8.09
N PHE A 110 -3.86 0.66 7.67
CA PHE A 110 -4.65 -0.54 7.37
C PHE A 110 -5.44 -1.06 8.57
N ALA A 111 -4.88 -1.03 9.77
CA ALA A 111 -5.60 -1.41 10.99
C ALA A 111 -6.84 -0.52 11.22
N GLY A 112 -6.74 0.79 10.95
CA GLY A 112 -7.87 1.73 11.04
C GLY A 112 -8.95 1.50 9.97
N LYS A 113 -8.62 0.90 8.83
CA LYS A 113 -9.56 0.64 7.72
C LYS A 113 -10.34 -0.66 7.83
N LYS A 114 -10.09 -1.52 8.82
CA LYS A 114 -10.78 -2.82 8.97
C LYS A 114 -12.31 -2.72 8.97
N GLU A 115 -12.85 -1.72 9.63
CA GLU A 115 -14.30 -1.52 9.65
C GLU A 115 -14.85 -1.00 8.32
N ALA A 116 -14.09 -0.15 7.63
CA ALA A 116 -14.45 0.32 6.31
C ALA A 116 -14.54 -0.85 5.32
N PHE A 117 -13.57 -1.77 5.33
CA PHE A 117 -13.61 -3.00 4.53
C PHE A 117 -14.88 -3.84 4.78
N ARG A 118 -15.27 -3.99 6.05
CA ARG A 118 -16.46 -4.76 6.39
C ARG A 118 -17.75 -4.12 5.88
N ARG A 119 -17.82 -2.79 5.85
CA ARG A 119 -18.96 -2.05 5.32
C ARG A 119 -19.06 -2.19 3.81
N GLU A 120 -17.97 -1.88 3.10
CA GLU A 120 -17.89 -2.00 1.64
C GLU A 120 -18.27 -3.41 1.15
N LYS A 121 -17.77 -4.44 1.84
CA LYS A 121 -18.11 -5.82 1.52
C LYS A 121 -19.60 -6.10 1.65
N LYS A 122 -20.25 -5.62 2.71
CA LYS A 122 -21.69 -5.78 2.92
C LYS A 122 -22.53 -5.08 1.86
N ASP A 123 -22.04 -3.95 1.35
CA ASP A 123 -22.75 -3.18 0.33
C ASP A 123 -22.62 -3.81 -1.07
N LEU A 124 -21.52 -4.52 -1.34
CA LEU A 124 -21.34 -5.31 -2.56
C LEU A 124 -22.13 -6.64 -2.57
N GLU A 125 -22.49 -7.17 -1.40
CA GLU A 125 -23.27 -8.41 -1.25
C GLU A 125 -24.80 -8.17 -1.28
N LYS A 126 -25.25 -6.92 -1.33
CA LYS A 126 -26.66 -6.52 -1.48
C LYS A 126 -27.06 -6.36 -2.94
#